data_462b8482ff33b95490e6c64dd6e7c2f2
#
_entry.id   462b8482ff33b95490e6c64dd6e7c2f2
#
_cell.length_a   1.000
_cell.length_b   1.000
_cell.length_c   1.000
_cell.angle_alpha   90.00
_cell.angle_beta   90.00
_cell.angle_gamma   90.00
#
_symmetry.space_group_name_H-M   'P 1'
#
loop_
_entity.id
_entity.type
_entity.pdbx_description
1 polymer ?
#
loop_
_entity_poly.entity_id
_entity_poly.type
_entity_poly.pdbx_seq_one_letter_code
_entity_poly.pdbx_strand_id
1 'polypeptide(L)'
;LSINADSIGIDTFLLDDNLKLYIAAIIKDEYSSLLEWIAYHRVLGVDGFIIADNGSRDGSRELLLSLARLGIVKMFDQPILVNQKPQLPAYEHILRSCPRDIDLLAFIDADEFLLPLESDTKLSDFFSEKFQDESVSAIALNWANFGSSGELFAEEGLVIERFTYRAPQPFNVHHNFKSVVKPERVNRFHNPHYADLRYGRYIDVLGRDLILHPRHGKGVSAEVIWSGVRVNHYAVKSLEEFLLGKHLRGSAATANRVKHKDYFKAHDRNDEECLLAAAFSGQVKAEMERLSVKLTELSAVEPIPTGSWFKKKMKKWMV
;
A
#
# COMPACT_ATOMS: atom_id res chain seq x y z
N LEU A 1 -45.76 -51.33 -4.80
CA LEU A 1 -45.41 -50.31 -3.80
C LEU A 1 -44.03 -49.73 -4.14
N SER A 2 -44.05 -48.59 -4.83
CA SER A 2 -42.87 -47.80 -5.17
C SER A 2 -42.56 -46.84 -4.02
N ILE A 3 -41.36 -46.89 -3.51
CA ILE A 3 -40.87 -45.91 -2.52
C ILE A 3 -39.99 -44.90 -3.27
N ASN A 4 -40.48 -43.68 -3.31
CA ASN A 4 -39.76 -42.49 -3.76
C ASN A 4 -38.58 -42.21 -2.80
N ALA A 5 -37.37 -42.13 -3.31
CA ALA A 5 -36.22 -41.58 -2.62
C ALA A 5 -36.24 -40.06 -2.85
N ASP A 6 -36.72 -39.33 -1.85
CA ASP A 6 -36.66 -37.87 -1.83
C ASP A 6 -35.20 -37.40 -1.74
N SER A 7 -34.86 -36.50 -2.65
CA SER A 7 -33.62 -35.81 -2.79
C SER A 7 -33.20 -35.07 -1.51
N ILE A 8 -32.14 -35.52 -0.89
CA ILE A 8 -31.41 -34.73 0.11
C ILE A 8 -30.70 -33.62 -0.67
N GLY A 9 -31.25 -32.41 -0.61
CA GLY A 9 -30.56 -31.20 -1.05
C GLY A 9 -29.32 -30.98 -0.17
N ILE A 10 -28.16 -31.26 -0.74
CA ILE A 10 -26.93 -30.78 -0.18
C ILE A 10 -26.90 -29.28 -0.52
N ASP A 11 -27.25 -28.43 0.44
CA ASP A 11 -26.91 -27.03 0.41
C ASP A 11 -25.38 -26.94 0.29
N THR A 12 -24.92 -26.76 -0.94
CA THR A 12 -23.57 -26.31 -1.20
C THR A 12 -23.49 -24.92 -0.57
N PHE A 13 -22.99 -24.84 0.66
CA PHE A 13 -22.40 -23.62 1.19
C PHE A 13 -21.35 -23.20 0.14
N LEU A 14 -21.73 -22.23 -0.67
CA LEU A 14 -20.75 -21.44 -1.44
C LEU A 14 -19.89 -20.76 -0.38
N LEU A 15 -18.78 -21.39 -0.04
CA LEU A 15 -17.68 -20.71 0.60
C LEU A 15 -17.37 -19.54 -0.33
N ASP A 16 -17.40 -18.36 0.22
CA ASP A 16 -17.02 -17.13 -0.47
C ASP A 16 -15.49 -17.23 -0.68
N ASP A 17 -15.13 -17.95 -1.78
CA ASP A 17 -13.74 -18.23 -2.18
C ASP A 17 -13.04 -16.96 -2.70
N ASN A 18 -13.44 -15.81 -2.19
CA ASN A 18 -12.85 -14.55 -2.58
C ASN A 18 -11.52 -14.36 -1.83
N LEU A 19 -10.41 -14.39 -2.56
CA LEU A 19 -9.05 -14.21 -2.04
C LEU A 19 -8.98 -12.92 -1.20
N LYS A 20 -8.60 -13.04 0.08
CA LYS A 20 -8.44 -11.91 1.00
C LYS A 20 -7.08 -11.26 0.85
N LEU A 21 -7.06 -10.09 0.24
CA LEU A 21 -5.88 -9.27 0.04
C LEU A 21 -5.82 -8.14 1.08
N TYR A 22 -4.77 -8.14 1.88
CA TYR A 22 -4.48 -7.06 2.83
C TYR A 22 -3.21 -6.31 2.43
N ILE A 23 -3.12 -5.03 2.85
CA ILE A 23 -1.91 -4.25 2.73
C ILE A 23 -1.22 -4.15 4.09
N ALA A 24 0.10 -4.37 4.09
CA ALA A 24 0.98 -4.25 5.22
C ALA A 24 1.91 -3.03 5.04
N ALA A 25 1.91 -2.12 6.02
CA ALA A 25 2.71 -0.90 5.94
C ALA A 25 3.28 -0.47 7.30
N ILE A 26 4.38 0.29 7.24
CA ILE A 26 4.83 1.14 8.35
C ILE A 26 4.61 2.60 7.98
N ILE A 27 3.96 3.36 8.86
CA ILE A 27 3.56 4.74 8.60
C ILE A 27 4.18 5.68 9.64
N LYS A 28 4.57 6.88 9.19
CA LYS A 28 4.99 7.98 10.03
C LYS A 28 4.68 9.30 9.34
N ASP A 29 3.85 10.13 9.98
CA ASP A 29 3.53 11.49 9.55
C ASP A 29 3.05 11.58 8.08
N GLU A 30 2.01 10.80 7.72
CA GLU A 30 1.41 10.73 6.37
C GLU A 30 -0.04 11.24 6.33
N TYR A 31 -0.49 12.00 7.34
CA TYR A 31 -1.89 12.40 7.48
C TYR A 31 -2.50 13.01 6.22
N SER A 32 -1.73 13.82 5.50
CA SER A 32 -2.21 14.57 4.34
C SER A 32 -2.74 13.69 3.20
N SER A 33 -2.20 12.48 3.05
CA SER A 33 -2.57 11.55 1.98
C SER A 33 -3.07 10.19 2.50
N LEU A 34 -3.06 9.97 3.82
CA LEU A 34 -3.36 8.64 4.39
C LEU A 34 -4.80 8.20 4.12
N LEU A 35 -5.78 9.10 4.23
CA LEU A 35 -7.18 8.75 3.96
C LEU A 35 -7.41 8.43 2.48
N GLU A 36 -6.78 9.19 1.57
CA GLU A 36 -6.78 8.89 0.14
C GLU A 36 -6.16 7.52 -0.14
N TRP A 37 -4.99 7.22 0.43
CA TRP A 37 -4.29 5.96 0.24
C TRP A 37 -5.13 4.77 0.69
N ILE A 38 -5.80 4.86 1.84
CA ILE A 38 -6.75 3.84 2.33
C ILE A 38 -7.95 3.72 1.38
N ALA A 39 -8.59 4.84 1.01
CA ALA A 39 -9.76 4.85 0.14
C ALA A 39 -9.45 4.28 -1.25
N TYR A 40 -8.31 4.68 -1.83
CA TYR A 40 -7.84 4.20 -3.12
C TYR A 40 -7.73 2.67 -3.18
N HIS A 41 -7.02 2.09 -2.22
CA HIS A 41 -6.83 0.64 -2.21
C HIS A 41 -8.12 -0.11 -1.89
N ARG A 42 -9.04 0.47 -1.10
CA ARG A 42 -10.37 -0.09 -0.87
C ARG A 42 -11.22 -0.08 -2.15
N VAL A 43 -11.17 0.98 -2.95
CA VAL A 43 -11.81 1.05 -4.27
C VAL A 43 -11.32 -0.06 -5.19
N LEU A 44 -10.04 -0.42 -5.10
CA LEU A 44 -9.43 -1.51 -5.87
C LEU A 44 -9.66 -2.91 -5.29
N GLY A 45 -10.45 -3.04 -4.21
CA GLY A 45 -10.82 -4.34 -3.65
C GLY A 45 -9.86 -4.89 -2.60
N VAL A 46 -9.03 -4.04 -1.96
CA VAL A 46 -8.25 -4.45 -0.78
C VAL A 46 -9.19 -4.59 0.42
N ASP A 47 -9.16 -5.75 1.09
CA ASP A 47 -10.07 -6.10 2.18
C ASP A 47 -9.73 -5.41 3.49
N GLY A 48 -8.46 -5.12 3.74
CA GLY A 48 -8.03 -4.47 4.97
C GLY A 48 -6.54 -4.12 5.01
N PHE A 49 -6.14 -3.57 6.13
CA PHE A 49 -4.78 -3.06 6.31
C PHE A 49 -4.21 -3.50 7.66
N ILE A 50 -2.93 -3.84 7.69
CA ILE A 50 -2.17 -4.06 8.93
C ILE A 50 -1.06 -3.02 8.97
N ILE A 51 -1.20 -2.04 9.86
CA ILE A 51 -0.36 -0.85 9.85
C ILE A 51 0.40 -0.70 11.18
N ALA A 52 1.71 -0.55 11.06
CA ALA A 52 2.58 -0.15 12.15
C ALA A 52 2.73 1.38 12.18
N ASP A 53 2.27 2.06 13.23
CA ASP A 53 2.56 3.48 13.43
C ASP A 53 3.93 3.67 14.06
N ASN A 54 4.83 4.39 13.39
CA ASN A 54 6.18 4.67 13.88
C ASN A 54 6.26 6.03 14.60
N GLY A 55 5.31 6.28 15.48
CA GLY A 55 5.25 7.47 16.32
C GLY A 55 4.89 8.73 15.56
N SER A 56 3.84 8.70 14.78
CA SER A 56 3.29 9.85 14.07
C SER A 56 2.81 10.94 15.02
N ARG A 57 2.94 12.21 14.59
CA ARG A 57 2.60 13.41 15.38
C ARG A 57 1.74 14.42 14.61
N ASP A 58 1.43 14.11 13.35
CA ASP A 58 0.70 15.00 12.43
C ASP A 58 -0.82 14.73 12.37
N GLY A 59 -1.33 13.76 13.14
CA GLY A 59 -2.71 13.27 13.13
C GLY A 59 -2.90 11.92 12.44
N SER A 60 -1.84 11.36 11.82
CA SER A 60 -1.90 10.02 11.21
C SER A 60 -2.31 8.95 12.21
N ARG A 61 -1.75 9.01 13.44
CA ARG A 61 -2.03 8.05 14.51
C ARG A 61 -3.52 8.07 14.91
N GLU A 62 -4.08 9.25 15.12
CA GLU A 62 -5.48 9.44 15.51
C GLU A 62 -6.43 8.94 14.41
N LEU A 63 -6.08 9.19 13.14
CA LEU A 63 -6.82 8.67 12.00
C LEU A 63 -6.76 7.14 11.96
N LEU A 64 -5.58 6.53 12.12
CA LEU A 64 -5.41 5.08 12.16
C LEU A 64 -6.18 4.42 13.29
N LEU A 65 -6.18 5.01 14.51
CA LEU A 65 -6.97 4.54 15.63
C LEU A 65 -8.47 4.57 15.33
N SER A 66 -8.93 5.62 14.66
CA SER A 66 -10.34 5.75 14.28
C SER A 66 -10.74 4.73 13.22
N LEU A 67 -9.89 4.51 12.21
CA LEU A 67 -10.08 3.48 11.19
C LEU A 67 -10.02 2.06 11.78
N ALA A 68 -9.21 1.85 12.83
CA ALA A 68 -9.15 0.57 13.52
C ALA A 68 -10.44 0.28 14.28
N ARG A 69 -11.07 1.28 14.91
CA ARG A 69 -12.40 1.14 15.53
C ARG A 69 -13.50 0.81 14.53
N LEU A 70 -13.35 1.28 13.29
CA LEU A 70 -14.25 0.92 12.18
C LEU A 70 -13.95 -0.47 11.58
N GLY A 71 -12.94 -1.19 12.09
CA GLY A 71 -12.53 -2.50 11.59
C GLY A 71 -11.82 -2.48 10.23
N ILE A 72 -11.43 -1.30 9.73
CA ILE A 72 -10.78 -1.13 8.42
C ILE A 72 -9.27 -1.41 8.51
N VAL A 73 -8.66 -1.01 9.64
CA VAL A 73 -7.22 -1.13 9.88
C VAL A 73 -6.98 -1.97 11.13
N LYS A 74 -6.00 -2.87 11.09
CA LYS A 74 -5.36 -3.41 12.29
C LYS A 74 -4.11 -2.60 12.54
N MET A 75 -4.04 -1.90 13.66
CA MET A 75 -2.94 -0.99 13.98
C MET A 75 -2.17 -1.46 15.21
N PHE A 76 -0.87 -1.27 15.20
CA PHE A 76 -0.02 -1.37 16.40
C PHE A 76 1.09 -0.30 16.39
N ASP A 77 1.63 -0.04 17.57
CA ASP A 77 2.73 0.90 17.73
C ASP A 77 4.06 0.22 17.41
N GLN A 78 4.82 0.81 16.50
CA GLN A 78 6.20 0.44 16.25
C GLN A 78 7.13 1.38 17.03
N PRO A 79 7.86 0.90 18.04
CA PRO A 79 8.73 1.76 18.83
C PRO A 79 9.79 2.48 18.00
N ILE A 80 10.03 3.75 18.32
CA ILE A 80 11.14 4.52 17.76
C ILE A 80 12.37 4.22 18.62
N LEU A 81 13.27 3.40 18.11
CA LEU A 81 14.52 3.07 18.78
C LEU A 81 15.67 3.84 18.12
N VAL A 82 16.51 4.46 18.97
CA VAL A 82 17.66 5.23 18.48
C VAL A 82 18.59 4.32 17.68
N ASN A 83 19.02 4.80 16.50
CA ASN A 83 19.91 4.09 15.57
C ASN A 83 19.37 2.77 15.00
N GLN A 84 18.07 2.48 15.13
CA GLN A 84 17.45 1.31 14.55
C GLN A 84 16.64 1.66 13.29
N LYS A 85 16.48 0.64 12.45
CA LYS A 85 15.66 0.68 11.23
C LYS A 85 14.32 0.04 11.56
N PRO A 86 13.24 0.82 11.76
CA PRO A 86 11.97 0.26 12.26
C PRO A 86 11.23 -0.62 11.27
N GLN A 87 11.53 -0.54 9.97
CA GLN A 87 10.72 -1.17 8.92
C GLN A 87 10.73 -2.69 8.97
N LEU A 88 11.90 -3.32 9.07
CA LEU A 88 11.98 -4.79 9.12
C LEU A 88 11.40 -5.37 10.40
N PRO A 89 11.65 -4.83 11.60
CA PRO A 89 10.96 -5.24 12.82
C PRO A 89 9.43 -5.10 12.73
N ALA A 90 8.93 -4.03 12.10
CA ALA A 90 7.50 -3.87 11.85
C ALA A 90 6.94 -4.98 10.93
N TYR A 91 7.62 -5.28 9.83
CA TYR A 91 7.24 -6.35 8.92
C TYR A 91 7.24 -7.73 9.59
N GLU A 92 8.25 -8.01 10.43
CA GLU A 92 8.28 -9.24 11.23
C GLU A 92 7.12 -9.33 12.24
N HIS A 93 6.76 -8.21 12.88
CA HIS A 93 5.61 -8.16 13.77
C HIS A 93 4.31 -8.42 12.99
N ILE A 94 4.14 -7.78 11.84
CA ILE A 94 2.98 -7.99 10.96
C ILE A 94 2.85 -9.46 10.58
N LEU A 95 3.93 -10.08 10.10
CA LEU A 95 3.91 -11.50 9.73
C LEU A 95 3.55 -12.43 10.90
N ARG A 96 4.09 -12.18 12.09
CA ARG A 96 3.79 -12.99 13.29
C ARG A 96 2.37 -12.84 13.79
N SER A 97 1.77 -11.65 13.64
CA SER A 97 0.42 -11.33 14.09
C SER A 97 -0.64 -11.40 12.98
N CYS A 98 -0.25 -11.82 11.78
CA CYS A 98 -1.15 -11.95 10.65
C CYS A 98 -2.23 -12.98 10.95
N PRO A 99 -3.52 -12.64 10.83
CA PRO A 99 -4.61 -13.60 10.91
C PRO A 99 -4.49 -14.69 9.86
N ARG A 100 -4.90 -15.90 10.21
CA ARG A 100 -4.80 -17.06 9.33
C ARG A 100 -5.78 -17.05 8.15
N ASP A 101 -6.80 -16.21 8.23
CA ASP A 101 -7.82 -16.01 7.20
C ASP A 101 -7.44 -14.94 6.17
N ILE A 102 -6.21 -14.43 6.20
CA ILE A 102 -5.65 -13.55 5.21
C ILE A 102 -4.78 -14.37 4.25
N ASP A 103 -5.17 -14.38 2.97
CA ASP A 103 -4.49 -15.15 1.94
C ASP A 103 -3.21 -14.45 1.46
N LEU A 104 -3.29 -13.14 1.23
CA LEU A 104 -2.18 -12.36 0.69
C LEU A 104 -1.92 -11.06 1.48
N LEU A 105 -0.64 -10.74 1.64
CA LEU A 105 -0.16 -9.47 2.14
C LEU A 105 0.67 -8.74 1.08
N ALA A 106 0.25 -7.55 0.70
CA ALA A 106 1.02 -6.62 -0.12
C ALA A 106 1.81 -5.67 0.80
N PHE A 107 3.15 -5.78 0.80
CA PHE A 107 4.00 -4.90 1.59
C PHE A 107 4.39 -3.67 0.79
N ILE A 108 3.72 -2.55 1.03
CA ILE A 108 3.96 -1.26 0.35
C ILE A 108 4.07 -0.11 1.34
N ASP A 109 4.70 0.99 0.91
CA ASP A 109 4.83 2.21 1.72
C ASP A 109 3.62 3.15 1.47
N ALA A 110 3.39 4.15 2.35
CA ALA A 110 2.24 5.05 2.24
C ALA A 110 2.30 6.05 1.06
N ASP A 111 3.41 6.08 0.35
CA ASP A 111 3.60 6.83 -0.90
C ASP A 111 3.60 5.92 -2.14
N GLU A 112 3.15 4.68 -1.98
CA GLU A 112 3.06 3.66 -3.02
C GLU A 112 1.61 3.22 -3.21
N PHE A 113 1.19 3.16 -4.47
CA PHE A 113 -0.18 2.84 -4.87
C PHE A 113 -0.16 1.66 -5.84
N LEU A 114 -0.86 0.58 -5.51
CA LEU A 114 -1.07 -0.55 -6.43
C LEU A 114 -1.95 -0.07 -7.58
N LEU A 115 -1.52 -0.27 -8.80
CA LEU A 115 -2.29 0.15 -9.98
C LEU A 115 -2.54 -1.03 -10.92
N PRO A 116 -3.81 -1.48 -11.12
CA PRO A 116 -4.16 -2.31 -12.26
C PRO A 116 -4.00 -1.49 -13.55
N LEU A 117 -3.37 -2.08 -14.55
CA LEU A 117 -3.08 -1.40 -15.82
C LEU A 117 -4.25 -1.47 -16.81
N GLU A 118 -5.18 -2.36 -16.57
CA GLU A 118 -6.43 -2.48 -17.29
C GLU A 118 -7.59 -2.03 -16.40
N SER A 119 -8.44 -1.16 -16.91
CA SER A 119 -9.49 -0.48 -16.12
C SER A 119 -10.49 -1.42 -15.44
N ASP A 120 -10.71 -2.58 -16.02
CA ASP A 120 -11.72 -3.54 -15.56
C ASP A 120 -11.13 -4.65 -14.67
N THR A 121 -9.80 -4.65 -14.48
CA THR A 121 -9.11 -5.65 -13.66
C THR A 121 -9.16 -5.27 -12.17
N LYS A 122 -9.77 -6.11 -11.34
CA LYS A 122 -9.66 -6.00 -9.89
C LYS A 122 -8.33 -6.59 -9.43
N LEU A 123 -7.76 -6.05 -8.36
CA LEU A 123 -6.55 -6.61 -7.76
C LEU A 123 -6.76 -8.07 -7.31
N SER A 124 -7.93 -8.38 -6.73
CA SER A 124 -8.30 -9.73 -6.32
C SER A 124 -8.23 -10.73 -7.46
N ASP A 125 -8.77 -10.36 -8.63
CA ASP A 125 -8.85 -11.26 -9.79
C ASP A 125 -7.45 -11.53 -10.35
N PHE A 126 -6.63 -10.47 -10.49
CA PHE A 126 -5.24 -10.60 -10.91
C PHE A 126 -4.44 -11.52 -9.97
N PHE A 127 -4.53 -11.27 -8.66
CA PHE A 127 -3.79 -12.10 -7.71
C PHE A 127 -4.35 -13.50 -7.59
N SER A 128 -5.67 -13.69 -7.67
CA SER A 128 -6.27 -15.02 -7.69
C SER A 128 -5.73 -15.86 -8.85
N GLU A 129 -5.68 -15.30 -10.06
CA GLU A 129 -5.09 -15.97 -11.23
C GLU A 129 -3.63 -16.39 -10.97
N LYS A 130 -2.80 -15.47 -10.48
CA LYS A 130 -1.36 -15.75 -10.28
C LYS A 130 -1.07 -16.74 -9.15
N PHE A 131 -1.89 -16.76 -8.11
CA PHE A 131 -1.73 -17.66 -6.97
C PHE A 131 -2.54 -18.98 -7.09
N GLN A 132 -3.25 -19.22 -8.22
CA GLN A 132 -3.83 -20.53 -8.54
C GLN A 132 -2.76 -21.62 -8.62
N ASP A 133 -1.56 -21.29 -9.10
CA ASP A 133 -0.41 -22.18 -8.99
C ASP A 133 0.02 -22.23 -7.51
N GLU A 134 -0.30 -23.34 -6.85
CA GLU A 134 0.04 -23.58 -5.44
C GLU A 134 1.53 -23.51 -5.15
N SER A 135 2.40 -23.62 -6.14
CA SER A 135 3.84 -23.42 -5.98
C SER A 135 4.22 -21.96 -5.78
N VAL A 136 3.38 -21.00 -6.17
CA VAL A 136 3.64 -19.55 -6.05
C VAL A 136 3.45 -19.09 -4.61
N SER A 137 4.45 -18.43 -4.07
CA SER A 137 4.47 -17.89 -2.70
C SER A 137 4.63 -16.38 -2.64
N ALA A 138 5.15 -15.76 -3.70
CA ALA A 138 5.32 -14.31 -3.78
C ALA A 138 5.32 -13.82 -5.23
N ILE A 139 4.85 -12.57 -5.41
CA ILE A 139 4.91 -11.81 -6.68
C ILE A 139 5.66 -10.50 -6.45
N ALA A 140 6.57 -10.18 -7.38
CA ALA A 140 7.28 -8.91 -7.43
C ALA A 140 6.55 -7.93 -8.35
N LEU A 141 6.21 -6.74 -7.81
CA LEU A 141 5.58 -5.65 -8.54
C LEU A 141 6.57 -4.50 -8.71
N ASN A 142 7.03 -4.24 -9.93
CA ASN A 142 7.98 -3.17 -10.20
C ASN A 142 7.37 -1.78 -9.96
N TRP A 143 8.23 -0.85 -9.57
CA TRP A 143 7.88 0.55 -9.42
C TRP A 143 7.65 1.25 -10.76
N ALA A 144 6.77 2.26 -10.73
CA ALA A 144 6.72 3.38 -11.65
C ALA A 144 6.91 4.66 -10.83
N ASN A 145 8.04 5.34 -10.96
CA ASN A 145 8.39 6.52 -10.18
C ASN A 145 7.76 7.77 -10.77
N PHE A 146 6.90 8.42 -9.98
CA PHE A 146 6.25 9.68 -10.30
C PHE A 146 7.03 10.86 -9.73
N GLY A 147 7.15 11.92 -10.52
CA GLY A 147 7.73 13.19 -10.13
C GLY A 147 6.75 14.11 -9.45
N SER A 148 7.14 15.38 -9.36
CA SER A 148 6.30 16.44 -8.77
C SER A 148 5.23 16.98 -9.71
N SER A 149 5.21 16.56 -10.97
CA SER A 149 4.42 17.21 -12.05
C SER A 149 4.65 18.71 -12.18
N GLY A 150 5.82 19.19 -11.71
CA GLY A 150 6.18 20.62 -11.68
C GLY A 150 5.60 21.39 -10.50
N GLU A 151 4.89 20.76 -9.57
CA GLU A 151 4.32 21.43 -8.41
C GLU A 151 5.40 21.82 -7.39
N LEU A 152 5.44 23.10 -7.03
CA LEU A 152 6.33 23.62 -5.99
C LEU A 152 5.69 23.61 -4.61
N PHE A 153 4.39 23.88 -4.54
CA PHE A 153 3.63 24.04 -3.30
C PHE A 153 2.65 22.89 -3.11
N ALA A 154 2.26 22.67 -1.86
CA ALA A 154 1.20 21.72 -1.52
C ALA A 154 -0.15 22.33 -1.89
N GLU A 155 -0.79 21.75 -2.89
CA GLU A 155 -2.13 22.15 -3.35
C GLU A 155 -3.20 21.17 -2.86
N GLU A 156 -4.47 21.60 -2.93
CA GLU A 156 -5.61 20.72 -2.66
C GLU A 156 -5.81 19.74 -3.83
N GLY A 157 -6.23 18.52 -3.53
CA GLY A 157 -6.48 17.48 -4.52
C GLY A 157 -5.85 16.15 -4.13
N LEU A 158 -6.22 15.10 -4.86
CA LEU A 158 -5.69 13.77 -4.64
C LEU A 158 -4.25 13.67 -5.18
N VAL A 159 -3.45 12.85 -4.53
CA VAL A 159 -2.10 12.48 -5.00
C VAL A 159 -2.16 11.93 -6.43
N ILE A 160 -3.15 11.07 -6.71
CA ILE A 160 -3.35 10.47 -8.04
C ILE A 160 -3.81 11.45 -9.12
N GLU A 161 -4.36 12.62 -8.76
CA GLU A 161 -4.76 13.68 -9.70
C GLU A 161 -3.65 14.68 -9.95
N ARG A 162 -2.90 15.03 -8.89
CA ARG A 162 -1.88 16.07 -8.90
C ARG A 162 -0.58 15.60 -9.54
N PHE A 163 -0.16 14.36 -9.25
CA PHE A 163 1.12 13.84 -9.70
C PHE A 163 0.93 12.83 -10.82
N THR A 164 0.75 13.33 -12.04
CA THR A 164 0.44 12.51 -13.22
C THR A 164 1.63 12.26 -14.13
N TYR A 165 2.79 12.87 -13.86
CA TYR A 165 3.99 12.68 -14.67
C TYR A 165 4.98 11.73 -13.99
N ARG A 166 5.58 10.85 -14.77
CA ARG A 166 6.49 9.81 -14.31
C ARG A 166 7.75 9.68 -15.18
N ALA A 167 8.74 8.95 -14.67
CA ALA A 167 9.86 8.49 -15.48
C ALA A 167 9.42 7.52 -16.60
N PRO A 168 10.16 7.45 -17.74
CA PRO A 168 9.93 6.42 -18.76
C PRO A 168 10.25 5.04 -18.20
N GLN A 169 9.65 3.98 -18.80
CA GLN A 169 9.82 2.61 -18.26
C GLN A 169 11.27 2.19 -18.04
N PRO A 170 12.24 2.42 -18.95
CA PRO A 170 13.63 2.04 -18.75
C PRO A 170 14.37 2.99 -17.79
N PHE A 171 13.85 3.25 -16.61
CA PHE A 171 14.47 4.05 -15.56
C PHE A 171 15.01 3.15 -14.44
N ASN A 172 16.27 3.30 -14.05
CA ASN A 172 16.96 2.40 -13.13
C ASN A 172 16.22 2.17 -11.80
N VAL A 173 15.52 3.21 -11.28
CA VAL A 173 14.76 3.09 -10.03
C VAL A 173 13.59 2.10 -10.16
N HIS A 174 13.05 1.89 -11.35
CA HIS A 174 11.94 0.98 -11.62
C HIS A 174 12.28 -0.50 -11.44
N HIS A 175 13.55 -0.87 -11.44
CA HIS A 175 13.99 -2.22 -11.09
C HIS A 175 13.70 -2.59 -9.62
N ASN A 176 13.50 -1.60 -8.75
CA ASN A 176 12.95 -1.87 -7.42
C ASN A 176 11.52 -2.38 -7.55
N PHE A 177 11.14 -3.27 -6.65
CA PHE A 177 9.81 -3.84 -6.62
C PHE A 177 9.27 -3.93 -5.19
N LYS A 178 7.98 -4.15 -5.05
CA LYS A 178 7.32 -4.51 -3.80
C LYS A 178 6.75 -5.91 -3.91
N SER A 179 6.57 -6.54 -2.75
CA SER A 179 6.21 -7.95 -2.66
C SER A 179 4.76 -8.12 -2.23
N VAL A 180 4.01 -8.93 -2.97
CA VAL A 180 2.76 -9.53 -2.52
C VAL A 180 3.04 -10.99 -2.20
N VAL A 181 2.71 -11.45 -0.99
CA VAL A 181 3.15 -12.75 -0.48
C VAL A 181 2.01 -13.54 0.17
N LYS A 182 2.08 -14.87 0.14
CA LYS A 182 1.36 -15.75 1.08
C LYS A 182 2.08 -15.65 2.44
N PRO A 183 1.48 -15.05 3.50
CA PRO A 183 2.21 -14.69 4.73
C PRO A 183 2.80 -15.90 5.45
N GLU A 184 2.13 -17.04 5.44
CA GLU A 184 2.58 -18.29 6.08
C GLU A 184 3.82 -18.90 5.40
N ARG A 185 4.10 -18.49 4.14
CA ARG A 185 5.26 -18.99 3.37
C ARG A 185 6.49 -18.10 3.47
N VAL A 186 6.38 -16.96 4.17
CA VAL A 186 7.50 -16.05 4.39
C VAL A 186 8.29 -16.48 5.63
N ASN A 187 9.61 -16.57 5.50
CA ASN A 187 10.51 -16.74 6.62
C ASN A 187 10.77 -15.41 7.33
N ARG A 188 11.21 -14.40 6.55
CA ARG A 188 11.47 -13.02 7.00
C ARG A 188 11.56 -12.09 5.79
N PHE A 189 11.55 -10.79 6.03
CA PHE A 189 11.96 -9.83 5.02
C PHE A 189 13.48 -9.62 5.07
N HIS A 190 14.14 -9.74 3.92
CA HIS A 190 15.57 -9.46 3.77
C HIS A 190 15.83 -7.95 3.78
N ASN A 191 14.98 -7.21 3.08
CA ASN A 191 14.93 -5.76 3.02
C ASN A 191 13.47 -5.34 2.72
N PRO A 192 13.12 -4.05 2.67
CA PRO A 192 11.74 -3.60 2.44
C PRO A 192 11.10 -4.05 1.13
N HIS A 193 11.88 -4.63 0.22
CA HIS A 193 11.45 -5.00 -1.12
C HIS A 193 11.33 -6.51 -1.32
N TYR A 194 12.08 -7.31 -0.56
CA TYR A 194 12.22 -8.75 -0.82
C TYR A 194 11.99 -9.61 0.43
N ALA A 195 11.09 -10.58 0.29
CA ALA A 195 10.83 -11.60 1.30
C ALA A 195 11.67 -12.86 1.03
N ASP A 196 12.38 -13.34 2.05
CA ASP A 196 12.98 -14.68 2.04
C ASP A 196 11.87 -15.69 2.31
N LEU A 197 11.57 -16.54 1.32
CA LEU A 197 10.53 -17.57 1.42
C LEU A 197 11.02 -18.80 2.18
N ARG A 198 10.12 -19.48 2.87
CA ARG A 198 10.36 -20.82 3.45
C ARG A 198 10.35 -21.88 2.38
N TYR A 199 9.43 -21.74 1.41
CA TYR A 199 9.27 -22.61 0.24
C TYR A 199 8.43 -21.90 -0.81
N GLY A 200 8.37 -22.50 -2.01
CA GLY A 200 7.61 -22.01 -3.13
C GLY A 200 8.39 -21.03 -4.01
N ARG A 201 7.71 -20.55 -5.04
CA ARG A 201 8.30 -19.71 -6.09
C ARG A 201 8.03 -18.23 -5.83
N TYR A 202 9.00 -17.41 -6.18
CA TYR A 202 8.86 -15.98 -6.33
C TYR A 202 8.77 -15.66 -7.81
N ILE A 203 7.66 -15.08 -8.24
CA ILE A 203 7.40 -14.81 -9.65
C ILE A 203 7.36 -13.31 -9.96
N ASP A 204 7.50 -12.96 -11.24
CA ASP A 204 7.16 -11.65 -11.79
C ASP A 204 5.65 -11.59 -12.15
N VAL A 205 5.19 -10.44 -12.60
CA VAL A 205 3.78 -10.22 -12.98
C VAL A 205 3.30 -11.05 -14.19
N LEU A 206 4.23 -11.61 -14.98
CA LEU A 206 3.93 -12.52 -16.09
C LEU A 206 3.83 -13.99 -15.64
N GLY A 207 4.07 -14.30 -14.35
CA GLY A 207 4.06 -15.67 -13.81
C GLY A 207 5.39 -16.42 -13.99
N ARG A 208 6.44 -15.76 -14.48
CA ARG A 208 7.78 -16.36 -14.64
C ARG A 208 8.54 -16.26 -13.32
N ASP A 209 9.51 -17.15 -13.12
CA ASP A 209 10.41 -17.04 -11.96
C ASP A 209 11.14 -15.70 -11.95
N LEU A 210 11.11 -15.02 -10.80
CA LEU A 210 11.74 -13.72 -10.62
C LEU A 210 13.26 -13.81 -10.78
N ILE A 211 13.79 -13.09 -11.74
CA ILE A 211 15.23 -12.95 -11.94
C ILE A 211 15.69 -11.66 -11.25
N LEU A 212 16.57 -11.80 -10.28
CA LEU A 212 17.13 -10.66 -9.55
C LEU A 212 18.27 -10.01 -10.35
N HIS A 213 18.43 -8.69 -10.15
CA HIS A 213 19.48 -7.93 -10.80
C HIS A 213 20.87 -8.45 -10.36
N PRO A 214 21.79 -8.78 -11.29
CA PRO A 214 23.04 -9.49 -10.98
C PRO A 214 23.99 -8.73 -10.06
N ARG A 215 23.92 -7.38 -10.03
CA ARG A 215 24.78 -6.53 -9.17
C ARG A 215 24.08 -6.09 -7.89
N HIS A 216 22.75 -5.89 -7.91
CA HIS A 216 22.01 -5.30 -6.78
C HIS A 216 21.27 -6.37 -5.95
N GLY A 217 21.00 -7.53 -6.53
CA GLY A 217 20.45 -8.68 -5.81
C GLY A 217 19.02 -8.46 -5.31
N LYS A 218 18.76 -8.92 -4.09
CA LYS A 218 17.43 -8.97 -3.47
C LYS A 218 16.77 -7.59 -3.38
N GLY A 219 15.56 -7.48 -3.93
CA GLY A 219 14.77 -6.26 -3.96
C GLY A 219 14.88 -5.47 -5.25
N VAL A 220 15.74 -5.91 -6.18
CA VAL A 220 15.94 -5.29 -7.51
C VAL A 220 15.82 -6.38 -8.56
N SER A 221 14.85 -6.28 -9.48
CA SER A 221 14.65 -7.23 -10.58
C SER A 221 15.61 -6.99 -11.74
N ALA A 222 15.91 -8.03 -12.52
CA ALA A 222 16.72 -7.88 -13.73
C ALA A 222 16.02 -7.09 -14.83
N GLU A 223 14.68 -7.21 -14.90
CA GLU A 223 13.83 -6.52 -15.88
C GLU A 223 12.79 -5.66 -15.18
N VAL A 224 12.36 -4.58 -15.82
CA VAL A 224 11.20 -3.77 -15.42
C VAL A 224 10.00 -4.21 -16.23
N ILE A 225 9.04 -4.84 -15.57
CA ILE A 225 7.85 -5.39 -16.23
C ILE A 225 6.61 -4.72 -15.66
N TRP A 226 5.89 -4.02 -16.54
CA TRP A 226 4.59 -3.45 -16.24
C TRP A 226 3.52 -4.19 -17.04
N SER A 227 2.87 -5.15 -16.38
CA SER A 227 1.77 -5.95 -16.94
C SER A 227 0.81 -6.31 -15.82
N GLY A 228 -0.49 -6.23 -16.09
CA GLY A 228 -1.54 -6.49 -15.10
C GLY A 228 -1.55 -5.50 -13.95
N VAL A 229 -0.59 -5.59 -13.03
CA VAL A 229 -0.47 -4.70 -11.87
C VAL A 229 0.96 -4.18 -11.70
N ARG A 230 1.11 -2.92 -11.32
CA ARG A 230 2.39 -2.31 -10.91
C ARG A 230 2.23 -1.48 -9.65
N VAL A 231 3.33 -0.95 -9.11
CA VAL A 231 3.34 0.01 -8.00
C VAL A 231 3.67 1.41 -8.52
N ASN A 232 2.74 2.35 -8.43
CA ASN A 232 3.03 3.76 -8.62
C ASN A 232 3.69 4.30 -7.34
N HIS A 233 4.91 4.83 -7.45
CA HIS A 233 5.66 5.38 -6.33
C HIS A 233 5.74 6.90 -6.44
N TYR A 234 4.96 7.59 -5.62
CA TYR A 234 4.92 9.05 -5.52
C TYR A 234 6.02 9.54 -4.57
N ALA A 235 7.27 9.32 -5.00
CA ALA A 235 8.45 9.42 -4.17
C ALA A 235 8.71 10.81 -3.60
N VAL A 236 8.30 11.87 -4.29
CA VAL A 236 8.63 13.25 -3.93
C VAL A 236 7.39 14.13 -3.67
N LYS A 237 6.28 13.93 -4.41
CA LYS A 237 5.14 14.84 -4.43
C LYS A 237 5.60 16.26 -4.79
N SER A 238 4.95 17.34 -4.29
CA SER A 238 5.46 18.70 -4.49
C SER A 238 6.76 18.95 -3.72
N LEU A 239 7.51 20.00 -4.11
CA LEU A 239 8.74 20.36 -3.40
C LEU A 239 8.47 20.70 -1.92
N GLU A 240 7.40 21.43 -1.62
CA GLU A 240 7.03 21.77 -0.25
C GLU A 240 6.67 20.51 0.57
N GLU A 241 5.86 19.60 0.03
CA GLU A 241 5.50 18.34 0.70
C GLU A 241 6.74 17.48 0.97
N PHE A 242 7.70 17.48 0.03
CA PHE A 242 8.98 16.79 0.23
C PHE A 242 9.77 17.42 1.39
N LEU A 243 9.92 18.74 1.39
CA LEU A 243 10.72 19.45 2.40
C LEU A 243 10.10 19.36 3.80
N LEU A 244 8.78 19.52 3.91
CA LEU A 244 8.08 19.49 5.21
C LEU A 244 7.80 18.06 5.70
N GLY A 245 7.75 17.08 4.81
CA GLY A 245 7.47 15.68 5.11
C GLY A 245 8.73 14.81 5.06
N LYS A 246 8.98 14.21 3.92
CA LYS A 246 9.97 13.15 3.70
C LYS A 246 11.40 13.53 4.05
N HIS A 247 11.78 14.79 3.84
CA HIS A 247 13.09 15.33 4.22
C HIS A 247 13.27 15.35 5.75
N LEU A 248 12.27 15.84 6.50
CA LEU A 248 12.37 16.00 7.95
C LEU A 248 12.24 14.69 8.73
N ARG A 249 11.38 13.79 8.30
CA ARG A 249 11.10 12.54 9.07
C ARG A 249 12.14 11.44 8.86
N GLY A 250 12.99 11.55 7.83
CA GLY A 250 14.01 10.55 7.53
C GLY A 250 13.48 9.29 6.86
N SER A 251 14.23 8.19 6.97
CA SER A 251 13.94 6.90 6.32
C SER A 251 13.66 5.80 7.34
N ALA A 252 12.57 5.06 7.18
CA ALA A 252 12.28 3.87 8.01
C ALA A 252 13.23 2.69 7.70
N ALA A 253 13.76 2.63 6.46
CA ALA A 253 14.66 1.58 6.01
C ALA A 253 16.13 1.83 6.38
N THR A 254 16.52 3.06 6.71
CA THR A 254 17.92 3.44 6.95
C THR A 254 18.02 4.37 8.17
N ALA A 255 18.69 3.92 9.21
CA ALA A 255 18.88 4.73 10.42
C ALA A 255 19.56 6.06 10.09
N ASN A 256 19.08 7.16 10.69
CA ASN A 256 19.66 8.51 10.64
C ASN A 256 19.86 9.08 9.21
N ARG A 257 19.23 8.52 8.19
CA ARG A 257 19.37 9.02 6.82
C ARG A 257 18.28 10.03 6.48
N VAL A 258 18.66 11.29 6.38
CA VAL A 258 17.82 12.35 5.84
C VAL A 258 17.81 12.25 4.31
N LYS A 259 16.65 12.41 3.68
CA LYS A 259 16.53 12.50 2.22
C LYS A 259 16.76 13.95 1.79
N HIS A 260 17.96 14.23 1.23
CA HIS A 260 18.36 15.57 0.80
C HIS A 260 17.85 15.92 -0.62
N LYS A 261 18.19 17.14 -1.05
CA LYS A 261 17.85 17.66 -2.39
C LYS A 261 18.24 16.73 -3.55
N ASP A 262 19.31 15.97 -3.39
CA ASP A 262 19.77 15.04 -4.44
C ASP A 262 18.80 13.86 -4.59
N TYR A 263 18.15 13.42 -3.49
CA TYR A 263 17.05 12.45 -3.58
C TYR A 263 15.88 13.03 -4.36
N PHE A 264 15.46 14.27 -4.06
CA PHE A 264 14.39 14.94 -4.80
C PHE A 264 14.73 14.99 -6.29
N LYS A 265 15.89 15.54 -6.66
CA LYS A 265 16.33 15.65 -8.06
C LYS A 265 16.38 14.30 -8.78
N ALA A 266 16.80 13.24 -8.11
CA ALA A 266 16.90 11.91 -8.70
C ALA A 266 15.52 11.27 -8.96
N HIS A 267 14.50 11.62 -8.18
CA HIS A 267 13.16 11.04 -8.26
C HIS A 267 12.10 11.97 -8.86
N ASP A 268 12.41 13.27 -9.01
CA ASP A 268 11.53 14.25 -9.67
C ASP A 268 11.60 14.09 -11.18
N ARG A 269 10.93 13.05 -11.68
CA ARG A 269 10.92 12.67 -13.09
C ARG A 269 9.52 12.92 -13.66
N ASN A 270 9.48 13.88 -14.59
CA ASN A 270 8.25 14.40 -15.19
C ASN A 270 8.29 14.22 -16.72
N ASP A 271 8.76 13.05 -17.18
CA ASP A 271 9.05 12.79 -18.60
C ASP A 271 7.80 12.40 -19.40
N GLU A 272 6.93 11.57 -18.80
CA GLU A 272 5.75 11.00 -19.49
C GLU A 272 4.49 11.16 -18.63
N GLU A 273 3.40 11.64 -19.23
CA GLU A 273 2.11 11.70 -18.55
C GLU A 273 1.46 10.31 -18.43
N CYS A 274 0.86 10.05 -17.28
CA CYS A 274 0.16 8.80 -16.98
C CYS A 274 -1.08 9.06 -16.12
N LEU A 275 -2.25 9.05 -16.74
CA LEU A 275 -3.53 9.36 -16.09
C LEU A 275 -4.27 8.11 -15.55
N LEU A 276 -3.67 6.91 -15.62
CA LEU A 276 -4.33 5.66 -15.27
C LEU A 276 -4.83 5.66 -13.81
N ALA A 277 -4.05 6.15 -12.86
CA ALA A 277 -4.49 6.23 -11.46
C ALA A 277 -5.55 7.32 -11.27
N ALA A 278 -5.44 8.45 -11.98
CA ALA A 278 -6.40 9.55 -11.92
C ALA A 278 -7.82 9.13 -12.38
N ALA A 279 -7.94 8.11 -13.21
CA ALA A 279 -9.22 7.56 -13.62
C ALA A 279 -10.09 7.06 -12.44
N PHE A 280 -9.47 6.70 -11.31
CA PHE A 280 -10.18 6.27 -10.10
C PHE A 280 -10.63 7.43 -9.20
N SER A 281 -10.29 8.68 -9.51
CA SER A 281 -10.49 9.85 -8.65
C SER A 281 -11.92 10.00 -8.13
N GLY A 282 -12.91 9.84 -9.00
CA GLY A 282 -14.32 9.94 -8.61
C GLY A 282 -14.72 8.90 -7.56
N GLN A 283 -14.30 7.66 -7.75
CA GLN A 283 -14.57 6.55 -6.82
C GLN A 283 -13.81 6.74 -5.49
N VAL A 284 -12.56 7.21 -5.56
CA VAL A 284 -11.74 7.48 -4.38
C VAL A 284 -12.34 8.61 -3.54
N LYS A 285 -12.77 9.72 -4.17
CA LYS A 285 -13.44 10.83 -3.48
C LYS A 285 -14.73 10.36 -2.79
N ALA A 286 -15.55 9.55 -3.47
CA ALA A 286 -16.77 8.99 -2.88
C ALA A 286 -16.47 8.07 -1.67
N GLU A 287 -15.44 7.23 -1.77
CA GLU A 287 -15.03 6.37 -0.65
C GLU A 287 -14.44 7.19 0.51
N MET A 288 -13.64 8.23 0.23
CA MET A 288 -13.14 9.14 1.25
C MET A 288 -14.27 9.87 1.99
N GLU A 289 -15.31 10.33 1.27
CA GLU A 289 -16.50 10.95 1.87
C GLU A 289 -17.23 9.93 2.77
N ARG A 290 -17.46 8.71 2.27
CA ARG A 290 -18.10 7.63 3.04
C ARG A 290 -17.33 7.33 4.33
N LEU A 291 -16.01 7.27 4.26
CA LEU A 291 -15.15 7.06 5.44
C LEU A 291 -15.23 8.25 6.40
N SER A 292 -15.21 9.48 5.88
CA SER A 292 -15.28 10.71 6.68
C SER A 292 -16.58 10.83 7.46
N VAL A 293 -17.72 10.44 6.87
CA VAL A 293 -19.01 10.37 7.56
C VAL A 293 -18.94 9.39 8.73
N LYS A 294 -18.47 8.15 8.50
CA LYS A 294 -18.32 7.14 9.56
C LYS A 294 -17.39 7.57 10.68
N LEU A 295 -16.28 8.22 10.35
CA LEU A 295 -15.33 8.76 11.33
C LEU A 295 -15.96 9.89 12.17
N THR A 296 -16.80 10.71 11.56
CA THR A 296 -17.53 11.77 12.27
C THR A 296 -18.58 11.19 13.22
N GLU A 297 -19.36 10.21 12.77
CA GLU A 297 -20.34 9.49 13.60
C GLU A 297 -19.67 8.82 14.81
N LEU A 298 -18.53 8.12 14.57
CA LEU A 298 -17.76 7.50 15.64
C LEU A 298 -17.28 8.51 16.67
N SER A 299 -16.81 9.68 16.23
CA SER A 299 -16.32 10.74 17.12
C SER A 299 -17.43 11.41 17.93
N ALA A 300 -18.67 11.36 17.47
CA ALA A 300 -19.85 11.89 18.21
C ALA A 300 -20.26 10.97 19.36
N VAL A 301 -20.06 9.65 19.21
CA VAL A 301 -20.42 8.64 20.23
C VAL A 301 -19.31 8.46 21.27
N GLU A 302 -18.06 8.45 20.82
CA GLU A 302 -16.87 8.33 21.68
C GLU A 302 -15.85 9.41 21.30
N PRO A 303 -15.77 10.51 22.07
CA PRO A 303 -14.80 11.55 21.76
C PRO A 303 -13.36 10.99 21.88
N ILE A 304 -12.70 10.94 20.74
CA ILE A 304 -11.26 10.65 20.70
C ILE A 304 -10.56 11.81 21.43
N PRO A 305 -9.53 11.56 22.26
CA PRO A 305 -8.72 12.63 22.82
C PRO A 305 -7.96 13.33 21.68
N THR A 306 -8.63 14.25 21.02
CA THR A 306 -8.08 14.97 19.87
C THR A 306 -7.59 16.33 20.37
N GLY A 307 -6.31 16.62 20.13
CA GLY A 307 -5.83 17.99 20.19
C GLY A 307 -6.68 18.87 19.24
N SER A 308 -6.78 20.15 19.55
CA SER A 308 -7.62 21.16 18.82
C SER A 308 -7.39 21.18 17.28
N TRP A 309 -6.32 20.61 16.82
CA TRP A 309 -5.86 20.50 15.44
C TRP A 309 -6.71 19.54 14.58
N PHE A 310 -7.15 18.38 15.12
CA PHE A 310 -7.97 17.39 14.40
C PHE A 310 -9.32 17.98 13.96
N LYS A 311 -10.00 18.69 14.88
CA LYS A 311 -11.30 19.36 14.57
C LYS A 311 -11.18 20.43 13.49
N LYS A 312 -10.05 21.11 13.38
CA LYS A 312 -9.81 22.20 12.44
C LYS A 312 -9.56 21.68 11.01
N LYS A 313 -8.90 20.53 10.87
CA LYS A 313 -8.63 19.92 9.55
C LYS A 313 -9.80 19.11 9.01
N MET A 314 -10.55 18.37 9.84
CA MET A 314 -11.77 17.67 9.40
C MET A 314 -12.80 18.65 8.79
N LYS A 315 -12.96 19.86 9.35
CA LYS A 315 -13.82 20.90 8.76
C LYS A 315 -13.34 21.35 7.37
N LYS A 316 -12.06 21.26 7.06
CA LYS A 316 -11.49 21.66 5.76
C LYS A 316 -11.75 20.64 4.64
N TRP A 317 -12.06 19.38 4.99
CA TRP A 317 -12.41 18.31 4.03
C TRP A 317 -13.91 18.26 3.71
N MET A 318 -14.74 18.96 4.51
CA MET A 318 -16.21 18.96 4.39
C MET A 318 -16.75 20.24 3.71
N VAL A 319 -15.88 21.12 3.22
CA VAL A 319 -16.18 22.32 2.44
C VAL A 319 -15.53 22.22 1.07
#